data_067b0c4bde5fd9ef3d3286c8da429175
#
_entry.id   067b0c4bde5fd9ef3d3286c8da429175
#
_cell.length_a   1.000
_cell.length_b   1.000
_cell.length_c   1.000
_cell.angle_alpha   90.00
_cell.angle_beta   90.00
_cell.angle_gamma   90.00
#
_symmetry.space_group_name_H-M   'P 1'
#
loop_
_entity.id
_entity.type
_entity.pdbx_description
1 polymer ?
#
loop_
_entity_poly.entity_id
_entity_poly.type
_entity_poly.pdbx_seq_one_letter_code
_entity_poly.pdbx_strand_id
1 'polypeptide(L)' 'VTLSEVIDDQFLARYRGLLDAEDEAFDELEHAFEDGDRAHFESDLCAWRKAVERKLGYLHRLGVVLPPTITA' A
#
# COMPACT_ATOMS: atom_id res chain seq x y z
N VAL A 1 5.04 16.11 17.53
CA VAL A 1 4.19 14.95 17.68
C VAL A 1 5.07 13.72 17.87
N THR A 2 4.90 13.04 18.99
CA THR A 2 5.64 11.82 19.25
C THR A 2 5.00 10.65 18.49
N LEU A 3 5.80 9.63 18.25
CA LEU A 3 5.34 8.44 17.53
C LEU A 3 4.17 7.77 18.27
N SER A 4 4.22 7.76 19.60
CA SER A 4 3.18 7.17 20.43
C SER A 4 1.85 7.94 20.37
N GLU A 5 1.86 9.21 20.01
CA GLU A 5 0.64 10.00 19.82
C GLU A 5 -0.01 9.71 18.47
N VAL A 6 0.78 9.35 17.46
CA VAL A 6 0.31 9.03 16.12
C VAL A 6 -0.15 7.59 16.02
N ILE A 7 0.59 6.67 16.66
CA ILE A 7 0.30 5.25 16.59
C ILE A 7 -0.61 4.86 17.75
N ASP A 8 -1.90 4.83 17.49
CA ASP A 8 -2.94 4.38 18.41
C ASP A 8 -3.74 3.25 17.76
N ASP A 9 -4.77 2.77 18.45
CA ASP A 9 -5.59 1.66 17.95
C ASP A 9 -6.30 2.01 16.65
N GLN A 10 -6.76 3.25 16.50
CA GLN A 10 -7.40 3.70 15.25
C GLN A 10 -6.42 3.73 14.10
N PHE A 11 -5.21 4.21 14.36
CA PHE A 11 -4.16 4.21 13.36
C PHE A 11 -3.85 2.78 12.89
N LEU A 12 -3.65 1.87 13.86
CA LEU A 12 -3.30 0.49 13.53
C LEU A 12 -4.39 -0.20 12.74
N ALA A 13 -5.66 0.02 13.12
CA ALA A 13 -6.79 -0.57 12.40
C ALA A 13 -6.87 -0.06 10.97
N ARG A 14 -6.70 1.24 10.78
CA ARG A 14 -6.75 1.85 9.46
C ARG A 14 -5.57 1.44 8.60
N TYR A 15 -4.39 1.42 9.19
CA TYR A 15 -3.17 1.02 8.47
C TYR A 15 -3.25 -0.45 8.04
N ARG A 16 -3.76 -1.31 8.91
CA ARG A 16 -3.98 -2.71 8.58
C ARG A 16 -4.93 -2.86 7.39
N GLY A 17 -6.01 -2.08 7.36
CA GLY A 17 -6.94 -2.09 6.23
C GLY A 17 -6.26 -1.70 4.92
N LEU A 18 -5.35 -0.72 4.97
CA LEU A 18 -4.59 -0.31 3.80
C LEU A 18 -3.61 -1.40 3.34
N LEU A 19 -2.98 -2.09 4.30
CA LEU A 19 -2.09 -3.21 3.98
C LEU A 19 -2.88 -4.37 3.37
N ASP A 20 -4.06 -4.67 3.90
CA ASP A 20 -4.92 -5.73 3.37
C ASP A 20 -5.34 -5.42 1.94
N ALA A 21 -5.69 -4.17 1.64
CA ALA A 21 -6.05 -3.75 0.29
C ALA A 21 -4.87 -3.88 -0.67
N GLU A 22 -3.66 -3.55 -0.20
CA GLU A 22 -2.44 -3.71 -0.98
C GLU A 22 -2.17 -5.18 -1.29
N ASP A 23 -2.32 -6.04 -0.28
CA ASP A 23 -2.13 -7.48 -0.43
C ASP A 23 -3.13 -8.09 -1.41
N GLU A 24 -4.40 -7.71 -1.32
CA GLU A 24 -5.43 -8.16 -2.25
C GLU A 24 -5.11 -7.76 -3.68
N ALA A 25 -4.71 -6.51 -3.87
CA ALA A 25 -4.35 -6.02 -5.20
C ALA A 25 -3.13 -6.77 -5.75
N PHE A 26 -2.19 -7.10 -4.89
CA PHE A 26 -1.00 -7.87 -5.29
C PHE A 26 -1.36 -9.31 -5.65
N ASP A 27 -2.27 -9.94 -4.92
CA ASP A 27 -2.74 -11.28 -5.23
C ASP A 27 -3.38 -11.34 -6.61
N GLU A 28 -4.22 -10.36 -6.94
CA GLU A 28 -4.83 -10.25 -8.26
C GLU A 28 -3.76 -10.11 -9.34
N LEU A 29 -2.75 -9.31 -9.07
CA LEU A 29 -1.63 -9.10 -9.97
C LEU A 29 -0.89 -10.40 -10.25
N GLU A 30 -0.64 -11.20 -9.22
CA GLU A 30 0.02 -12.49 -9.35
C GLU A 30 -0.79 -13.45 -10.21
N HIS A 31 -2.10 -13.51 -9.98
CA HIS A 31 -2.99 -14.38 -10.75
C HIS A 31 -3.00 -14.00 -12.23
N ALA A 32 -3.06 -12.70 -12.52
CA ALA A 32 -3.01 -12.24 -13.90
C ALA A 32 -1.69 -12.59 -14.58
N PHE A 33 -0.60 -12.50 -13.83
CA PHE A 33 0.71 -12.90 -14.34
C PHE A 33 0.77 -14.39 -14.64
N GLU A 34 0.27 -15.21 -13.73
CA GLU A 34 0.24 -16.67 -13.91
C GLU A 34 -0.63 -17.09 -15.09
N ASP A 35 -1.75 -16.40 -15.31
CA ASP A 35 -2.66 -16.68 -16.41
C ASP A 35 -2.12 -16.17 -17.75
N GLY A 36 -1.09 -15.35 -17.74
CA GLY A 36 -0.53 -14.79 -18.96
C GLY A 36 -1.42 -13.75 -19.62
N ASP A 37 -2.35 -13.18 -18.85
CA ASP A 37 -3.27 -12.14 -19.33
C ASP A 37 -2.65 -10.76 -19.15
N ARG A 38 -2.02 -10.26 -20.19
CA ARG A 38 -1.30 -9.01 -20.16
C ARG A 38 -2.18 -7.80 -19.83
N ALA A 39 -3.36 -7.74 -20.45
CA ALA A 39 -4.27 -6.62 -20.22
C ALA A 39 -4.74 -6.58 -18.77
N HIS A 40 -5.07 -7.74 -18.21
CA HIS A 40 -5.47 -7.87 -16.83
C HIS A 40 -4.30 -7.51 -15.89
N PHE A 41 -3.11 -7.98 -16.22
CA PHE A 41 -1.91 -7.68 -15.45
C PHE A 41 -1.66 -6.17 -15.37
N GLU A 42 -1.75 -5.46 -16.48
CA GLU A 42 -1.54 -4.01 -16.51
C GLU A 42 -2.58 -3.28 -15.67
N SER A 43 -3.84 -3.72 -15.75
CA SER A 43 -4.92 -3.15 -14.95
C SER A 43 -4.70 -3.38 -13.46
N ASP A 44 -4.31 -4.59 -13.08
CA ASP A 44 -4.06 -4.96 -11.69
C ASP A 44 -2.82 -4.27 -11.14
N LEU A 45 -1.81 -4.07 -11.98
CA LEU A 45 -0.62 -3.31 -11.60
C LEU A 45 -0.99 -1.87 -11.24
N CYS A 46 -1.87 -1.26 -12.02
CA CYS A 46 -2.36 0.09 -11.72
C CYS A 46 -3.13 0.12 -10.40
N ALA A 47 -3.98 -0.87 -10.14
CA ALA A 47 -4.73 -0.98 -8.90
C ALA A 47 -3.80 -1.16 -7.69
N TRP A 48 -2.77 -1.98 -7.83
CA TRP A 48 -1.78 -2.18 -6.78
C TRP A 48 -1.02 -0.89 -6.47
N ARG A 49 -0.60 -0.18 -7.51
CA ARG A 49 0.09 1.12 -7.35
C ARG A 49 -0.77 2.11 -6.59
N LYS A 50 -2.06 2.18 -6.90
CA LYS A 50 -2.99 3.07 -6.19
C LYS A 50 -3.12 2.69 -4.73
N ALA A 51 -3.14 1.41 -4.41
CA ALA A 51 -3.19 0.94 -3.03
C ALA A 51 -1.94 1.36 -2.26
N VAL A 52 -0.77 1.24 -2.87
CA VAL A 52 0.50 1.68 -2.28
C VAL A 52 0.49 3.20 -2.05
N GLU A 53 0.04 3.95 -3.04
CA GLU A 53 -0.05 5.41 -2.93
C GLU A 53 -0.98 5.86 -1.82
N ARG A 54 -2.11 5.18 -1.63
CA ARG A 54 -3.03 5.47 -0.52
C ARG A 54 -2.37 5.24 0.83
N LYS A 55 -1.65 4.15 0.96
CA LYS A 55 -0.92 3.84 2.18
C LYS A 55 0.11 4.91 2.50
N LEU A 56 0.93 5.26 1.52
CA LEU A 56 1.97 6.27 1.70
C LEU A 56 1.36 7.65 1.96
N GLY A 57 0.30 8.00 1.25
CA GLY A 57 -0.41 9.26 1.45
C GLY A 57 -1.02 9.38 2.84
N TYR A 58 -1.54 8.28 3.37
CA TYR A 58 -2.08 8.24 4.72
C TYR A 58 -0.98 8.50 5.76
N LEU A 59 0.16 7.83 5.62
CA LEU A 59 1.30 8.04 6.52
C LEU A 59 1.81 9.47 6.43
N HIS A 60 1.89 10.01 5.23
CA HIS A 60 2.35 11.38 5.02
C HIS A 60 1.44 12.40 5.70
N ARG A 61 0.13 12.22 5.60
CA ARG A 61 -0.83 13.13 6.25
C ARG A 61 -0.73 13.11 7.76
N LEU A 62 -0.32 11.99 8.33
CA LEU A 62 -0.12 11.86 9.77
C LEU A 62 1.22 12.42 10.23
N GLY A 63 2.05 12.87 9.30
CA GLY A 63 3.37 13.39 9.62
C GLY A 63 4.40 12.31 9.91
N VAL A 64 4.12 11.07 9.54
CA VAL A 64 5.09 10.00 9.67
C VAL A 64 6.09 10.13 8.53
N VAL A 65 7.34 10.43 8.89
CA VAL A 65 8.40 10.55 7.89
C VAL A 65 9.06 9.19 7.74
N LEU A 66 8.87 8.60 6.58
CA LEU A 66 9.55 7.36 6.25
C LEU A 66 10.99 7.67 5.86
N PRO A 67 11.95 6.84 6.29
CA PRO A 67 13.32 7.05 5.85
C PRO A 67 13.38 6.96 4.32
N PRO A 68 14.23 7.80 3.69
CA PRO A 68 14.34 7.75 2.24
C PRO A 68 14.80 6.36 1.82
N THR A 69 14.07 5.80 0.89
CA THR A 69 14.47 4.52 0.31
C THR A 69 15.70 4.78 -0.53
N ILE A 70 16.81 4.24 -0.09
CA ILE A 70 18.04 4.37 -0.86
C ILE A 70 17.93 3.37 -2.00
N THR A 71 17.50 3.88 -3.13
CA THR A 71 17.67 3.13 -4.36
C THR A 71 19.10 3.35 -4.79
N ALA A 72 19.88 2.40 -4.51
CA ALA A 72 21.24 2.44 -5.01
C ALA A 72 21.22 2.36 -6.53
#